data_d2b5c08fee2edce34d0a5832c0270f70
#
_entry.id   d2b5c08fee2edce34d0a5832c0270f70
#
_cell.length_a   1.000
_cell.length_b   1.000
_cell.length_c   1.000
_cell.angle_alpha   90.00
_cell.angle_beta   90.00
_cell.angle_gamma   90.00
#
_symmetry.space_group_name_H-M   'P 1'
#
loop_
_entity.id
_entity.type
_entity.pdbx_description
1 polymer ?
#
loop_
_entity_poly.entity_id
_entity_poly.type
_entity_poly.pdbx_seq_one_letter_code
_entity_poly.pdbx_strand_id
1 'polypeptide(L)'
;DSNCDCQKTLLANIKTNMLLLFHSKINFFMSEQQKNYYLKNVSKLKNKNNIVISSAFCDKDMSTIKSQKIDNKNDTWLIQKSNSWVKGTKNSIKYATEKKLNFKLFENLTREQMLSLFASSKGFIFLPNGFDTCPRTIIEAKLLGCEIICNDYVQHSQEKWFLNKTSIWDKIQNNKVEFWNIIKDHEK
;
A
#
# COMPACT_ATOMS: atom_id res chain seq x y z
N ASP A 1 0.80 30.95 1.36
CA ASP A 1 1.99 30.75 2.22
C ASP A 1 2.90 29.71 1.60
N SER A 2 3.81 30.22 0.74
CA SER A 2 4.73 29.42 -0.10
C SER A 2 6.10 29.19 0.55
N ASN A 3 6.22 29.29 1.85
CA ASN A 3 7.44 29.00 2.59
C ASN A 3 7.30 27.77 3.47
N CYS A 4 7.03 26.62 2.82
CA CYS A 4 7.17 25.37 3.52
C CYS A 4 8.64 24.94 3.50
N ASP A 5 9.25 24.79 4.65
CA ASP A 5 10.57 24.13 4.85
C ASP A 5 10.62 22.69 4.29
N CYS A 6 9.49 22.20 3.82
CA CYS A 6 9.30 20.89 3.20
C CYS A 6 10.22 20.66 2.00
N GLN A 7 10.52 21.69 1.19
CA GLN A 7 11.39 21.50 0.01
C GLN A 7 12.85 21.30 0.40
N LYS A 8 13.36 22.06 1.37
CA LYS A 8 14.74 21.88 1.88
C LYS A 8 14.89 20.52 2.57
N THR A 9 13.92 20.17 3.40
CA THR A 9 13.86 18.87 4.08
C THR A 9 13.72 17.72 3.07
N LEU A 10 12.93 17.89 2.01
CA LEU A 10 12.79 16.90 0.95
C LEU A 10 14.11 16.66 0.21
N LEU A 11 14.82 17.72 -0.18
CA LEU A 11 16.12 17.62 -0.86
C LEU A 11 17.20 16.98 0.03
N ALA A 12 17.25 17.34 1.31
CA ALA A 12 18.14 16.71 2.28
C ALA A 12 17.82 15.23 2.45
N ASN A 13 16.55 14.87 2.58
CA ASN A 13 16.09 13.49 2.69
C ASN A 13 16.38 12.69 1.42
N ILE A 14 16.24 13.29 0.23
CA ILE A 14 16.58 12.64 -1.04
C ILE A 14 18.08 12.30 -1.06
N LYS A 15 18.96 13.24 -0.72
CA LYS A 15 20.41 13.00 -0.69
C LYS A 15 20.77 11.88 0.31
N THR A 16 20.23 11.93 1.51
CA THR A 16 20.47 10.92 2.55
C THR A 16 19.97 9.55 2.10
N ASN A 17 18.75 9.47 1.58
CA ASN A 17 18.19 8.22 1.09
C ASN A 17 19.00 7.64 -0.08
N MET A 18 19.49 8.48 -0.98
CA MET A 18 20.35 8.05 -2.08
C MET A 18 21.69 7.51 -1.60
N LEU A 19 22.32 8.15 -0.59
CA LEU A 19 23.54 7.63 0.02
C LEU A 19 23.31 6.27 0.66
N LEU A 20 22.23 6.10 1.41
CA LEU A 20 21.87 4.81 2.02
C LEU A 20 21.69 3.72 0.95
N LEU A 21 20.96 4.00 -0.12
CA LEU A 21 20.76 3.06 -1.23
C LEU A 21 22.08 2.68 -1.93
N PHE A 22 23.04 3.61 -2.05
CA PHE A 22 24.32 3.33 -2.69
C PHE A 22 25.29 2.52 -1.82
N HIS A 23 25.22 2.69 -0.51
CA HIS A 23 26.14 2.01 0.43
C HIS A 23 25.56 0.73 1.03
N SER A 24 24.26 0.49 0.87
CA SER A 24 23.64 -0.74 1.34
C SER A 24 24.10 -1.97 0.55
N LYS A 25 24.18 -3.11 1.22
CA LYS A 25 24.38 -4.42 0.58
C LYS A 25 23.15 -4.86 -0.20
N ILE A 26 21.96 -4.54 0.33
CA ILE A 26 20.65 -4.89 -0.24
C ILE A 26 19.75 -3.67 -0.17
N ASN A 27 18.98 -3.43 -1.22
CA ASN A 27 17.91 -2.45 -1.25
C ASN A 27 16.55 -3.16 -1.29
N PHE A 28 15.68 -2.87 -0.35
CA PHE A 28 14.32 -3.37 -0.34
C PHE A 28 13.34 -2.32 -0.88
N PHE A 29 12.49 -2.75 -1.79
CA PHE A 29 11.44 -1.94 -2.38
C PHE A 29 10.06 -2.48 -2.02
N MET A 30 9.09 -1.59 -1.96
CA MET A 30 7.71 -1.95 -1.61
C MET A 30 6.92 -2.52 -2.79
N SER A 31 7.39 -2.29 -4.04
CA SER A 31 6.73 -2.76 -5.25
C SER A 31 7.72 -2.85 -6.42
N GLU A 32 7.40 -3.66 -7.42
CA GLU A 32 8.15 -3.70 -8.68
C GLU A 32 8.14 -2.33 -9.39
N GLN A 33 7.01 -1.61 -9.34
CA GLN A 33 6.90 -0.29 -9.92
C GLN A 33 7.88 0.69 -9.28
N GLN A 34 7.97 0.69 -7.92
CA GLN A 34 8.93 1.51 -7.18
C GLN A 34 10.37 1.15 -7.56
N LYS A 35 10.72 -0.14 -7.52
CA LYS A 35 12.04 -0.62 -7.92
C LYS A 35 12.41 -0.14 -9.33
N ASN A 36 11.54 -0.39 -10.29
CA ASN A 36 11.78 -0.04 -11.69
C ASN A 36 11.93 1.47 -11.89
N TYR A 37 11.16 2.29 -11.18
CA TYR A 37 11.32 3.74 -11.20
C TYR A 37 12.71 4.16 -10.72
N TYR A 38 13.18 3.60 -9.60
CA TYR A 38 14.52 3.90 -9.09
C TYR A 38 15.63 3.42 -10.04
N LEU A 39 15.53 2.19 -10.56
CA LEU A 39 16.53 1.64 -11.49
C LEU A 39 16.60 2.41 -12.82
N LYS A 40 15.46 2.95 -13.28
CA LYS A 40 15.41 3.80 -14.48
C LYS A 40 16.11 5.13 -14.27
N ASN A 41 15.91 5.76 -13.11
CA ASN A 41 16.38 7.11 -12.84
C ASN A 41 17.76 7.16 -12.16
N VAL A 42 18.23 6.05 -11.60
CA VAL A 42 19.46 5.97 -10.81
C VAL A 42 20.31 4.80 -11.27
N SER A 43 21.16 5.05 -12.27
CA SER A 43 21.96 4.00 -12.92
C SER A 43 22.87 3.21 -11.97
N LYS A 44 23.41 3.86 -10.92
CA LYS A 44 24.27 3.22 -9.91
C LYS A 44 23.56 2.08 -9.13
N LEU A 45 22.23 2.08 -9.07
CA LEU A 45 21.47 1.02 -8.40
C LEU A 45 21.38 -0.26 -9.23
N LYS A 46 21.60 -0.21 -10.54
CA LYS A 46 21.48 -1.40 -11.43
C LYS A 46 22.41 -2.55 -11.02
N ASN A 47 23.56 -2.22 -10.45
CA ASN A 47 24.57 -3.19 -10.02
C ASN A 47 24.45 -3.57 -8.55
N LYS A 48 23.32 -3.24 -7.90
CA LYS A 48 23.04 -3.55 -6.52
C LYS A 48 22.03 -4.68 -6.40
N ASN A 49 22.00 -5.32 -5.25
CA ASN A 49 20.97 -6.30 -4.93
C ASN A 49 19.68 -5.56 -4.58
N ASN A 50 18.70 -5.59 -5.49
CA ASN A 50 17.44 -4.83 -5.40
C ASN A 50 16.28 -5.81 -5.33
N ILE A 51 15.64 -5.91 -4.18
CA ILE A 51 14.61 -6.91 -3.89
C ILE A 51 13.28 -6.21 -3.60
N VAL A 52 12.18 -6.76 -4.08
CA VAL A 52 10.82 -6.31 -3.76
C VAL A 52 10.25 -7.22 -2.68
N ILE A 53 9.96 -6.65 -1.51
CA ILE A 53 9.40 -7.40 -0.40
C ILE A 53 7.91 -7.08 -0.17
N SER A 54 7.46 -5.86 -0.55
CA SER A 54 6.11 -5.38 -0.30
C SER A 54 5.81 -5.14 1.21
N SER A 55 4.54 -4.94 1.57
CA SER A 55 4.14 -4.71 2.95
C SER A 55 4.27 -5.96 3.81
N ALA A 56 4.79 -5.82 5.01
CA ALA A 56 4.81 -6.87 6.01
C ALA A 56 3.75 -6.60 7.09
N PHE A 57 3.10 -7.68 7.52
CA PHE A 57 2.14 -7.71 8.62
C PHE A 57 2.63 -8.67 9.68
N CYS A 58 2.52 -8.30 10.95
CA CYS A 58 2.84 -9.21 12.04
C CYS A 58 1.71 -10.24 12.26
N ASP A 59 2.00 -11.30 13.03
CA ASP A 59 1.01 -12.36 13.28
C ASP A 59 -0.24 -11.84 13.97
N LYS A 60 -0.08 -10.87 14.87
CA LYS A 60 -1.19 -10.18 15.53
C LYS A 60 -2.06 -9.43 14.52
N ASP A 61 -1.45 -8.75 13.55
CA ASP A 61 -2.19 -8.09 12.47
C ASP A 61 -3.00 -9.10 11.65
N MET A 62 -2.37 -10.19 11.24
CA MET A 62 -3.02 -11.23 10.44
C MET A 62 -4.15 -11.94 11.20
N SER A 63 -3.95 -12.24 12.48
CA SER A 63 -5.00 -12.84 13.31
C SER A 63 -6.18 -11.89 13.52
N THR A 64 -5.92 -10.61 13.77
CA THR A 64 -6.95 -9.58 13.89
C THR A 64 -7.78 -9.44 12.60
N ILE A 65 -7.10 -9.42 11.43
CA ILE A 65 -7.82 -9.36 10.14
C ILE A 65 -8.65 -10.62 9.92
N LYS A 66 -8.13 -11.81 10.24
CA LYS A 66 -8.87 -13.07 10.13
C LYS A 66 -10.11 -13.11 11.00
N SER A 67 -10.04 -12.61 12.25
CA SER A 67 -11.16 -12.59 13.19
C SER A 67 -12.30 -11.65 12.78
N GLN A 68 -12.04 -10.67 11.90
CA GLN A 68 -13.06 -9.73 11.41
C GLN A 68 -13.80 -10.24 10.16
N LYS A 69 -13.38 -11.35 9.55
CA LYS A 69 -14.06 -11.88 8.36
C LYS A 69 -15.51 -12.23 8.62
N ILE A 70 -16.39 -11.76 7.77
CA ILE A 70 -17.82 -12.11 7.77
C ILE A 70 -18.26 -12.51 6.37
N ASP A 71 -19.26 -13.38 6.27
CA ASP A 71 -19.71 -13.93 4.97
C ASP A 71 -20.68 -12.98 4.26
N ASN A 72 -21.50 -12.24 5.01
CA ASN A 72 -22.53 -11.38 4.44
C ASN A 72 -22.07 -9.92 4.40
N LYS A 73 -21.82 -9.41 3.20
CA LYS A 73 -21.46 -8.01 2.95
C LYS A 73 -22.68 -7.21 2.48
N ASN A 74 -22.77 -5.95 2.94
CA ASN A 74 -23.74 -5.00 2.40
C ASN A 74 -23.26 -4.47 1.03
N ASP A 75 -24.12 -3.74 0.30
CA ASP A 75 -23.80 -3.19 -1.03
C ASP A 75 -23.16 -1.78 -0.96
N THR A 76 -22.41 -1.50 0.09
CA THR A 76 -21.79 -0.19 0.30
C THR A 76 -20.32 -0.20 -0.12
N TRP A 77 -19.93 0.79 -0.91
CA TRP A 77 -18.54 1.10 -1.22
C TRP A 77 -18.00 2.09 -0.19
N LEU A 78 -16.77 1.91 0.20
CA LEU A 78 -16.10 2.77 1.17
C LEU A 78 -15.13 3.71 0.48
N ILE A 79 -15.04 4.94 1.00
CA ILE A 79 -14.05 5.92 0.57
C ILE A 79 -13.45 6.54 1.81
N GLN A 80 -12.12 6.50 1.92
CA GLN A 80 -11.40 7.17 3.00
C GLN A 80 -11.43 8.68 2.78
N LYS A 81 -11.99 9.43 3.74
CA LYS A 81 -11.89 10.88 3.77
C LYS A 81 -10.55 11.28 4.37
N SER A 82 -9.78 12.05 3.64
CA SER A 82 -8.46 12.53 4.05
C SER A 82 -8.21 13.93 3.50
N ASN A 83 -7.57 14.76 4.31
CA ASN A 83 -7.11 16.10 3.89
C ASN A 83 -5.83 16.03 3.04
N SER A 84 -5.15 14.88 3.02
CA SER A 84 -3.98 14.68 2.16
C SER A 84 -4.40 14.59 0.70
N TRP A 85 -3.85 15.49 -0.13
CA TRP A 85 -4.13 15.50 -1.57
C TRP A 85 -3.74 14.18 -2.24
N VAL A 86 -2.71 13.50 -1.73
CA VAL A 86 -2.24 12.20 -2.26
C VAL A 86 -3.34 11.15 -2.20
N LYS A 87 -4.15 11.14 -1.14
CA LYS A 87 -5.16 10.08 -0.92
C LYS A 87 -6.33 10.10 -1.91
N GLY A 88 -6.49 11.16 -2.70
CA GLY A 88 -7.44 11.23 -3.81
C GLY A 88 -8.91 11.09 -3.41
N THR A 89 -9.30 11.55 -2.20
CA THR A 89 -10.69 11.49 -1.73
C THR A 89 -11.68 12.08 -2.74
N LYS A 90 -11.35 13.26 -3.32
CA LYS A 90 -12.20 13.91 -4.32
C LYS A 90 -12.40 13.07 -5.59
N ASN A 91 -11.34 12.41 -6.07
CA ASN A 91 -11.40 11.54 -7.24
C ASN A 91 -12.27 10.31 -6.96
N SER A 92 -12.12 9.71 -5.77
CA SER A 92 -12.90 8.55 -5.35
C SER A 92 -14.40 8.88 -5.25
N ILE A 93 -14.74 10.06 -4.68
CA ILE A 93 -16.13 10.54 -4.61
C ILE A 93 -16.68 10.77 -6.02
N LYS A 94 -15.94 11.51 -6.87
CA LYS A 94 -16.34 11.78 -8.25
C LYS A 94 -16.64 10.47 -9.00
N TYR A 95 -15.73 9.51 -8.94
CA TYR A 95 -15.91 8.20 -9.57
C TYR A 95 -17.18 7.49 -9.06
N ALA A 96 -17.36 7.42 -7.74
CA ALA A 96 -18.51 6.75 -7.14
C ALA A 96 -19.83 7.41 -7.56
N THR A 97 -19.87 8.74 -7.63
CA THR A 97 -21.04 9.51 -8.07
C THR A 97 -21.35 9.26 -9.55
N GLU A 98 -20.35 9.33 -10.42
CA GLU A 98 -20.51 9.07 -11.86
C GLU A 98 -21.01 7.65 -12.14
N LYS A 99 -20.54 6.68 -11.37
CA LYS A 99 -20.94 5.27 -11.47
C LYS A 99 -22.20 4.94 -10.69
N LYS A 100 -22.82 5.91 -10.03
CA LYS A 100 -24.03 5.75 -9.20
C LYS A 100 -23.87 4.64 -8.13
N LEU A 101 -22.69 4.51 -7.56
CA LEU A 101 -22.41 3.53 -6.52
C LEU A 101 -22.99 4.01 -5.18
N ASN A 102 -23.53 3.07 -4.39
CA ASN A 102 -23.86 3.35 -3.00
C ASN A 102 -22.57 3.43 -2.18
N PHE A 103 -22.18 4.60 -1.68
CA PHE A 103 -20.91 4.77 -0.98
C PHE A 103 -21.04 5.51 0.34
N LYS A 104 -20.10 5.24 1.25
CA LYS A 104 -19.96 5.88 2.56
C LYS A 104 -18.53 6.40 2.74
N LEU A 105 -18.42 7.62 3.25
CA LEU A 105 -17.14 8.19 3.68
C LEU A 105 -16.81 7.72 5.10
N PHE A 106 -15.53 7.45 5.38
CA PHE A 106 -15.05 7.20 6.73
C PHE A 106 -13.76 7.99 7.00
N GLU A 107 -13.61 8.43 8.25
CA GLU A 107 -12.43 9.13 8.76
C GLU A 107 -12.30 8.90 10.27
N ASN A 108 -11.13 9.10 10.82
CA ASN A 108 -10.86 9.10 12.27
C ASN A 108 -11.34 7.82 13.00
N LEU A 109 -11.32 6.67 12.31
CA LEU A 109 -11.66 5.38 12.89
C LEU A 109 -10.43 4.76 13.58
N THR A 110 -10.65 4.00 14.66
CA THR A 110 -9.64 3.07 15.16
C THR A 110 -9.38 1.99 14.10
N ARG A 111 -8.26 1.28 14.24
CA ARG A 111 -7.96 0.20 13.31
C ARG A 111 -9.02 -0.89 13.33
N GLU A 112 -9.49 -1.29 14.51
CA GLU A 112 -10.54 -2.31 14.69
C GLU A 112 -11.85 -1.88 14.02
N GLN A 113 -12.27 -0.62 14.21
CA GLN A 113 -13.47 -0.07 13.56
C GLN A 113 -13.32 -0.07 12.03
N MET A 114 -12.14 0.29 11.52
CA MET A 114 -11.86 0.27 10.08
C MET A 114 -11.91 -1.15 9.50
N LEU A 115 -11.29 -2.13 10.18
CA LEU A 115 -11.31 -3.51 9.73
C LEU A 115 -12.72 -4.09 9.73
N SER A 116 -13.52 -3.83 10.79
CA SER A 116 -14.92 -4.23 10.86
C SER A 116 -15.76 -3.61 9.74
N LEU A 117 -15.49 -2.34 9.41
CA LEU A 117 -16.15 -1.65 8.31
C LEU A 117 -15.81 -2.29 6.96
N PHE A 118 -14.53 -2.62 6.70
CA PHE A 118 -14.13 -3.35 5.49
C PHE A 118 -14.76 -4.75 5.43
N ALA A 119 -14.81 -5.47 6.56
CA ALA A 119 -15.40 -6.79 6.61
C ALA A 119 -16.86 -6.80 6.16
N SER A 120 -17.63 -5.78 6.57
CA SER A 120 -19.08 -5.68 6.29
C SER A 120 -19.43 -5.05 4.94
N SER A 121 -18.47 -4.43 4.24
CA SER A 121 -18.74 -3.64 3.05
C SER A 121 -18.38 -4.37 1.75
N LYS A 122 -19.08 -4.06 0.66
CA LYS A 122 -18.83 -4.60 -0.68
C LYS A 122 -17.43 -4.30 -1.18
N GLY A 123 -17.00 -3.04 -1.08
CA GLY A 123 -15.74 -2.64 -1.70
C GLY A 123 -15.14 -1.37 -1.13
N PHE A 124 -13.95 -1.07 -1.61
CA PHE A 124 -13.18 0.12 -1.25
C PHE A 124 -12.68 0.83 -2.50
N ILE A 125 -12.96 2.13 -2.61
CA ILE A 125 -12.52 3.00 -3.71
C ILE A 125 -11.37 3.86 -3.22
N PHE A 126 -10.22 3.70 -3.86
CA PHE A 126 -9.01 4.44 -3.52
C PHE A 126 -8.31 4.90 -4.80
N LEU A 127 -8.52 6.17 -5.18
CA LEU A 127 -7.99 6.77 -6.42
C LEU A 127 -7.02 7.91 -6.09
N PRO A 128 -5.82 7.61 -5.60
CA PRO A 128 -4.82 8.61 -5.22
C PRO A 128 -4.45 9.52 -6.38
N ASN A 129 -3.99 10.75 -6.06
CA ASN A 129 -3.50 11.74 -7.03
C ASN A 129 -2.01 11.60 -7.32
N GLY A 130 -1.30 10.80 -6.57
CA GLY A 130 0.13 10.56 -6.69
C GLY A 130 0.51 9.20 -6.12
N PHE A 131 1.75 8.79 -6.32
CA PHE A 131 2.22 7.49 -5.88
C PHE A 131 2.04 7.29 -4.37
N ASP A 132 1.26 6.29 -4.02
CA ASP A 132 1.15 5.75 -2.67
C ASP A 132 1.93 4.43 -2.62
N THR A 133 3.09 4.48 -1.96
CA THR A 133 4.07 3.40 -2.00
C THR A 133 3.65 2.18 -1.20
N CYS A 134 2.80 2.36 -0.18
CA CYS A 134 2.41 1.27 0.70
C CYS A 134 1.04 1.54 1.36
N PRO A 135 -0.05 1.58 0.59
CA PRO A 135 -1.38 1.77 1.16
C PRO A 135 -1.87 0.51 1.88
N ARG A 136 -1.47 0.33 3.15
CA ARG A 136 -1.88 -0.82 3.97
C ARG A 136 -3.40 -1.00 4.00
N THR A 137 -4.14 0.09 4.03
CA THR A 137 -5.61 0.07 4.02
C THR A 137 -6.20 -0.69 2.84
N ILE A 138 -5.59 -0.59 1.66
CA ILE A 138 -6.08 -1.29 0.46
C ILE A 138 -5.82 -2.80 0.54
N ILE A 139 -4.68 -3.18 1.14
CA ILE A 139 -4.34 -4.58 1.39
C ILE A 139 -5.30 -5.16 2.43
N GLU A 140 -5.53 -4.45 3.54
CA GLU A 140 -6.46 -4.87 4.61
C GLU A 140 -7.89 -5.02 4.08
N ALA A 141 -8.38 -4.05 3.29
CA ALA A 141 -9.68 -4.14 2.64
C ALA A 141 -9.80 -5.39 1.75
N LYS A 142 -8.78 -5.65 0.94
CA LYS A 142 -8.77 -6.82 0.05
C LYS A 142 -8.68 -8.15 0.79
N LEU A 143 -7.86 -8.24 1.85
CA LEU A 143 -7.79 -9.41 2.73
C LEU A 143 -9.15 -9.70 3.40
N LEU A 144 -9.93 -8.68 3.71
CA LEU A 144 -11.30 -8.78 4.21
C LEU A 144 -12.36 -8.99 3.13
N GLY A 145 -11.93 -9.20 1.87
CA GLY A 145 -12.82 -9.55 0.77
C GLY A 145 -13.55 -8.37 0.13
N CYS A 146 -13.09 -7.12 0.34
CA CYS A 146 -13.60 -5.99 -0.43
C CYS A 146 -13.19 -6.11 -1.90
N GLU A 147 -14.10 -5.75 -2.79
CA GLU A 147 -13.75 -5.38 -4.16
C GLU A 147 -12.94 -4.09 -4.12
N ILE A 148 -11.88 -4.00 -4.93
CA ILE A 148 -11.00 -2.83 -4.94
C ILE A 148 -11.12 -2.08 -6.26
N ILE A 149 -11.39 -0.78 -6.17
CA ILE A 149 -11.27 0.16 -7.27
C ILE A 149 -10.12 1.09 -6.97
N CYS A 150 -9.04 0.99 -7.74
CA CYS A 150 -7.85 1.82 -7.59
C CYS A 150 -7.26 2.18 -8.96
N ASN A 151 -6.31 3.12 -8.98
CA ASN A 151 -5.55 3.51 -10.15
C ASN A 151 -4.07 3.10 -10.03
N ASP A 152 -3.28 3.34 -11.08
CA ASP A 152 -1.86 2.95 -11.17
C ASP A 152 -0.94 3.69 -10.20
N TYR A 153 -1.43 4.71 -9.49
CA TYR A 153 -0.69 5.33 -8.39
C TYR A 153 -0.62 4.45 -7.14
N VAL A 154 -1.43 3.41 -7.05
CA VAL A 154 -1.26 2.32 -6.07
C VAL A 154 -0.19 1.38 -6.61
N GLN A 155 1.04 1.52 -6.15
CA GLN A 155 2.23 0.93 -6.79
C GLN A 155 2.22 -0.59 -6.96
N HIS A 156 1.48 -1.34 -6.14
CA HIS A 156 1.37 -2.78 -6.24
C HIS A 156 0.08 -3.26 -6.93
N SER A 157 -0.74 -2.33 -7.44
CA SER A 157 -2.07 -2.65 -8.01
C SER A 157 -2.02 -3.65 -9.17
N GLN A 158 -0.91 -3.69 -9.91
CA GLN A 158 -0.71 -4.57 -11.07
C GLN A 158 0.06 -5.86 -10.73
N GLU A 159 0.48 -6.04 -9.48
CA GLU A 159 1.26 -7.22 -9.09
C GLU A 159 0.36 -8.46 -8.98
N LYS A 160 0.85 -9.61 -9.46
CA LYS A 160 0.09 -10.87 -9.52
C LYS A 160 -0.48 -11.29 -8.17
N TRP A 161 0.30 -11.12 -7.10
CA TRP A 161 -0.14 -11.47 -5.75
C TRP A 161 -1.29 -10.57 -5.27
N PHE A 162 -1.33 -9.31 -5.71
CA PHE A 162 -2.41 -8.39 -5.36
C PHE A 162 -3.67 -8.65 -6.20
N LEU A 163 -3.52 -8.99 -7.48
CA LEU A 163 -4.65 -9.26 -8.36
C LEU A 163 -5.38 -10.56 -7.97
N ASN A 164 -4.66 -11.59 -7.52
CA ASN A 164 -5.24 -12.88 -7.16
C ASN A 164 -5.67 -12.93 -5.68
N LYS A 165 -6.96 -13.28 -5.44
CA LYS A 165 -7.54 -13.35 -4.08
C LYS A 165 -6.90 -14.39 -3.17
N THR A 166 -6.37 -15.48 -3.70
CA THR A 166 -5.74 -16.54 -2.90
C THR A 166 -4.30 -16.21 -2.56
N SER A 167 -3.55 -15.67 -3.51
CA SER A 167 -2.12 -15.39 -3.33
C SER A 167 -1.80 -14.20 -2.41
N ILE A 168 -2.76 -13.29 -2.17
CA ILE A 168 -2.54 -12.14 -1.29
C ILE A 168 -2.30 -12.57 0.17
N TRP A 169 -3.04 -13.56 0.68
CA TRP A 169 -2.86 -14.08 2.04
C TRP A 169 -1.47 -14.68 2.21
N ASP A 170 -1.07 -15.54 1.29
CA ASP A 170 0.23 -16.22 1.33
C ASP A 170 1.37 -15.20 1.22
N LYS A 171 1.28 -14.26 0.28
CA LYS A 171 2.32 -13.22 0.10
C LYS A 171 2.49 -12.39 1.36
N ILE A 172 1.40 -11.84 1.90
CA ILE A 172 1.48 -10.95 3.07
C ILE A 172 1.93 -11.69 4.34
N GLN A 173 1.51 -12.95 4.51
CA GLN A 173 1.92 -13.77 5.65
C GLN A 173 3.41 -14.16 5.58
N ASN A 174 3.93 -14.43 4.38
CA ASN A 174 5.29 -14.90 4.18
C ASN A 174 6.32 -13.77 4.05
N ASN A 175 5.92 -12.53 3.76
CA ASN A 175 6.86 -11.43 3.54
C ASN A 175 7.86 -11.21 4.69
N LYS A 176 7.43 -11.38 5.94
CA LYS A 176 8.33 -11.24 7.11
C LYS A 176 9.39 -12.34 7.14
N VAL A 177 9.02 -13.58 6.79
CA VAL A 177 9.94 -14.72 6.76
C VAL A 177 10.92 -14.54 5.60
N GLU A 178 10.42 -14.19 4.43
CA GLU A 178 11.23 -13.88 3.24
C GLU A 178 12.26 -12.79 3.54
N PHE A 179 11.85 -11.67 4.18
CA PHE A 179 12.73 -10.59 4.59
C PHE A 179 13.89 -11.09 5.45
N TRP A 180 13.61 -11.84 6.52
CA TRP A 180 14.64 -12.31 7.43
C TRP A 180 15.54 -13.38 6.81
N ASN A 181 15.03 -14.24 5.92
CA ASN A 181 15.84 -15.21 5.20
C ASN A 181 16.85 -14.50 4.28
N ILE A 182 16.40 -13.47 3.54
CA ILE A 182 17.29 -12.67 2.69
C ILE A 182 18.41 -12.02 3.52
N ILE A 183 18.08 -11.44 4.68
CA ILE A 183 19.09 -10.83 5.56
C ILE A 183 20.11 -11.87 6.02
N LYS A 184 19.67 -13.02 6.54
CA LYS A 184 20.54 -14.10 7.02
C LYS A 184 21.48 -14.65 5.93
N ASP A 185 21.01 -14.76 4.70
CA ASP A 185 21.81 -15.27 3.58
C ASP A 185 22.92 -14.29 3.17
N HIS A 186 22.80 -13.02 3.54
CA HIS A 186 23.80 -11.98 3.23
C HIS A 186 24.72 -11.62 4.42
N GLU A 187 24.48 -12.17 5.60
CA GLU A 187 25.36 -12.06 6.75
C GLU A 187 26.51 -13.09 6.74
N LYS A 188 26.37 -14.12 5.91
CA LYS A 188 27.42 -15.14 5.66
C LYS A 188 28.40 -14.65 4.59
#